data_03f63725ba42551bdd99eea18889f182
#
_entry.id   03f63725ba42551bdd99eea18889f182
#
_cell.length_a   1.000
_cell.length_b   1.000
_cell.length_c   1.000
_cell.angle_alpha   90.00
_cell.angle_beta   90.00
_cell.angle_gamma   90.00
#
_symmetry.space_group_name_H-M   'P 1'
#
loop_
_entity.id
_entity.type
_entity.pdbx_description
1 polymer ?
#
loop_
_entity_poly.entity_id
_entity_poly.type
_entity_poly.pdbx_seq_one_letter_code
_entity_poly.pdbx_strand_id
1 'polypeptide(L)'
;MSFLIEPRDLLEFNADLVLDCTFDLANPDYGRRVYSEKHIPGAVFVDLNRDLSEAPSKRGRHPLPSREAFAEKARSWGLNSGSRVVCYDQDIGIFAARLWWMLRWLGHGSVQVLNGGSAAWGTAGGKTNRGQSKIPAKGNFALSPSLTRLCHASELPDTNRVILDARDANRFSGLDDHIDAVAGHIPGAINAPFIENISGGKFL
;
A
#
# COMPACT_ATOMS: atom_id res chain seq x y z
N MET A 1 -9.82 15.91 -4.17
CA MET A 1 -8.40 15.77 -3.79
C MET A 1 -7.80 14.66 -4.61
N SER A 2 -6.59 14.83 -5.13
CA SER A 2 -5.85 13.77 -5.81
C SER A 2 -5.45 12.68 -4.83
N PHE A 3 -5.48 11.42 -5.25
CA PHE A 3 -4.96 10.29 -4.46
C PHE A 3 -3.44 10.13 -4.59
N LEU A 4 -2.85 10.85 -5.53
CA LEU A 4 -1.42 10.88 -5.78
C LEU A 4 -0.84 12.23 -5.38
N ILE A 5 0.41 12.23 -4.93
CA ILE A 5 1.22 13.42 -4.73
C ILE A 5 2.50 13.30 -5.56
N GLU A 6 2.84 14.35 -6.30
CA GLU A 6 4.09 14.39 -7.04
C GLU A 6 5.29 14.63 -6.09
N PRO A 7 6.48 14.11 -6.42
CA PRO A 7 7.65 14.32 -5.58
C PRO A 7 8.00 15.78 -5.32
N ARG A 8 7.78 16.66 -6.31
CA ARG A 8 8.01 18.10 -6.17
C ARG A 8 7.04 18.74 -5.17
N ASP A 9 5.77 18.32 -5.25
CA ASP A 9 4.75 18.82 -4.31
C ASP A 9 5.04 18.33 -2.88
N LEU A 10 5.55 17.11 -2.72
CA LEU A 10 5.94 16.59 -1.41
C LEU A 10 7.14 17.35 -0.81
N LEU A 11 8.05 17.90 -1.61
CA LEU A 11 9.15 18.72 -1.12
C LEU A 11 8.65 20.01 -0.44
N GLU A 12 7.52 20.55 -0.89
CA GLU A 12 6.87 21.75 -0.36
C GLU A 12 5.75 21.43 0.64
N PHE A 13 5.25 20.19 0.61
CA PHE A 13 4.14 19.74 1.42
C PHE A 13 4.63 19.18 2.75
N ASN A 14 4.19 19.78 3.84
CA ASN A 14 4.46 19.26 5.18
C ASN A 14 3.49 18.09 5.48
N ALA A 15 3.85 16.89 5.06
CA ALA A 15 3.17 15.68 5.52
C ALA A 15 3.39 15.51 7.02
N ASP A 16 2.32 15.18 7.76
CA ASP A 16 2.41 14.94 9.20
C ASP A 16 2.96 13.52 9.48
N LEU A 17 2.78 12.60 8.52
CA LEU A 17 3.26 11.23 8.61
C LEU A 17 3.63 10.72 7.21
N VAL A 18 4.86 10.25 7.06
CA VAL A 18 5.36 9.59 5.84
C VAL A 18 5.59 8.11 6.16
N LEU A 19 5.05 7.20 5.34
CA LEU A 19 5.08 5.76 5.57
C LEU A 19 5.78 5.06 4.40
N ASP A 20 6.86 4.33 4.71
CA ASP A 20 7.64 3.54 3.75
C ASP A 20 7.12 2.11 3.73
N CYS A 21 6.54 1.70 2.60
CA CYS A 21 5.97 0.37 2.37
C CYS A 21 6.86 -0.50 1.48
N THR A 22 8.15 -0.17 1.34
CA THR A 22 9.12 -0.91 0.54
C THR A 22 9.10 -2.39 0.91
N PHE A 23 8.86 -3.26 -0.06
CA PHE A 23 8.76 -4.69 0.16
C PHE A 23 9.15 -5.48 -1.10
N ASP A 24 9.50 -6.75 -0.91
CA ASP A 24 9.69 -7.73 -1.97
C ASP A 24 9.07 -9.06 -1.54
N LEU A 25 8.19 -9.61 -2.39
CA LEU A 25 7.46 -10.85 -2.10
C LEU A 25 8.39 -12.08 -2.07
N ALA A 26 9.50 -12.05 -2.80
CA ALA A 26 10.50 -13.12 -2.84
C ALA A 26 11.54 -13.00 -1.71
N ASN A 27 11.73 -11.79 -1.17
CA ASN A 27 12.69 -11.51 -0.10
C ASN A 27 12.07 -10.63 0.99
N PRO A 28 11.41 -11.20 2.00
CA PRO A 28 10.70 -10.44 3.04
C PRO A 28 11.58 -9.45 3.84
N ASP A 29 12.89 -9.67 3.92
CA ASP A 29 13.82 -8.77 4.63
C ASP A 29 14.30 -7.59 3.75
N TYR A 30 14.01 -7.62 2.45
CA TYR A 30 14.44 -6.60 1.49
C TYR A 30 14.02 -5.19 1.92
N GLY A 31 12.74 -5.00 2.22
CA GLY A 31 12.18 -3.70 2.55
C GLY A 31 12.86 -3.06 3.77
N ARG A 32 13.03 -3.82 4.84
CA ARG A 32 13.71 -3.35 6.06
C ARG A 32 15.16 -2.99 5.81
N ARG A 33 15.87 -3.79 5.00
CA ARG A 33 17.26 -3.50 4.62
C ARG A 33 17.34 -2.22 3.82
N VAL A 34 16.55 -2.09 2.74
CA VAL A 34 16.53 -0.88 1.88
C VAL A 34 16.17 0.36 2.68
N TYR A 35 15.15 0.29 3.54
CA TYR A 35 14.79 1.39 4.44
C TYR A 35 15.97 1.81 5.32
N SER A 36 16.71 0.85 5.91
CA SER A 36 17.87 1.18 6.75
C SER A 36 19.02 1.83 5.98
N GLU A 37 19.16 1.49 4.71
CA GLU A 37 20.17 2.07 3.82
C GLU A 37 19.76 3.45 3.29
N LYS A 38 18.47 3.64 2.99
CA LYS A 38 17.95 4.86 2.37
C LYS A 38 16.44 4.98 2.49
N HIS A 39 15.95 6.05 3.11
CA HIS A 39 14.52 6.36 3.19
C HIS A 39 14.27 7.87 3.17
N ILE A 40 13.03 8.31 2.91
CA ILE A 40 12.62 9.73 3.01
C ILE A 40 12.74 10.17 4.48
N PRO A 41 13.34 11.35 4.77
CA PRO A 41 13.54 11.80 6.14
C PRO A 41 12.25 11.77 6.97
N GLY A 42 12.32 11.16 8.16
CA GLY A 42 11.17 11.04 9.06
C GLY A 42 10.17 9.94 8.70
N ALA A 43 10.36 9.24 7.60
CA ALA A 43 9.48 8.12 7.25
C ALA A 43 9.52 7.01 8.30
N VAL A 44 8.37 6.40 8.56
CA VAL A 44 8.22 5.19 9.39
C VAL A 44 8.10 3.98 8.47
N PHE A 45 8.88 2.94 8.73
CA PHE A 45 8.80 1.70 7.96
C PHE A 45 7.56 0.89 8.33
N VAL A 46 6.84 0.43 7.32
CA VAL A 46 5.60 -0.38 7.44
C VAL A 46 5.78 -1.68 6.66
N ASP A 47 5.81 -2.78 7.38
CA ASP A 47 6.06 -4.11 6.83
C ASP A 47 4.76 -4.76 6.33
N LEU A 48 4.75 -5.25 5.09
CA LEU A 48 3.58 -5.91 4.51
C LEU A 48 3.09 -7.09 5.36
N ASN A 49 4.00 -7.95 5.81
CA ASN A 49 3.65 -9.17 6.53
C ASN A 49 3.26 -8.93 7.98
N ARG A 50 3.96 -8.01 8.65
CA ARG A 50 3.83 -7.78 10.11
C ARG A 50 2.80 -6.73 10.45
N ASP A 51 2.60 -5.76 9.54
CA ASP A 51 1.83 -4.56 9.83
C ASP A 51 0.55 -4.48 9.00
N LEU A 52 0.57 -4.98 7.75
CA LEU A 52 -0.54 -4.86 6.81
C LEU A 52 -1.28 -6.18 6.55
N SER A 53 -0.85 -7.26 7.20
CA SER A 53 -1.44 -8.58 6.97
C SER A 53 -1.52 -9.37 8.28
N GLU A 54 -2.49 -10.27 8.35
CA GLU A 54 -2.45 -11.40 9.29
C GLU A 54 -1.60 -12.55 8.72
N ALA A 55 -1.32 -13.54 9.54
CA ALA A 55 -0.63 -14.74 9.10
C ALA A 55 -1.36 -15.41 7.91
N PRO A 56 -0.62 -15.99 6.95
CA PRO A 56 -1.21 -16.72 5.85
C PRO A 56 -2.20 -17.79 6.33
N SER A 57 -3.35 -17.90 5.65
CA SER A 57 -4.42 -18.81 6.01
C SER A 57 -5.26 -19.19 4.80
N LYS A 58 -6.37 -19.92 4.99
CA LYS A 58 -7.37 -20.15 3.93
C LYS A 58 -7.97 -18.86 3.36
N ARG A 59 -7.78 -17.71 4.03
CA ARG A 59 -8.19 -16.38 3.53
C ARG A 59 -7.18 -15.75 2.58
N GLY A 60 -6.08 -16.43 2.27
CA GLY A 60 -5.03 -15.98 1.36
C GLY A 60 -3.67 -15.83 2.03
N ARG A 61 -2.70 -15.36 1.26
CA ARG A 61 -1.30 -15.17 1.70
C ARG A 61 -1.11 -13.93 2.56
N HIS A 62 -1.88 -12.88 2.30
CA HIS A 62 -1.84 -11.61 3.02
C HIS A 62 -3.25 -11.18 3.44
N PRO A 63 -3.93 -11.94 4.36
CA PRO A 63 -5.27 -11.60 4.80
C PRO A 63 -5.30 -10.23 5.48
N LEU A 64 -6.38 -9.48 5.30
CA LEU A 64 -6.55 -8.23 6.04
C LEU A 64 -6.72 -8.51 7.53
N PRO A 65 -6.09 -7.73 8.41
CA PRO A 65 -6.38 -7.72 9.84
C PRO A 65 -7.78 -7.16 10.11
N SER A 66 -8.26 -7.26 11.35
CA SER A 66 -9.45 -6.51 11.74
C SER A 66 -9.19 -4.99 11.66
N ARG A 67 -10.25 -4.20 11.47
CA ARG A 67 -10.12 -2.73 11.43
C ARG A 67 -9.57 -2.18 12.74
N GLU A 68 -9.97 -2.76 13.85
CA GLU A 68 -9.54 -2.38 15.21
C GLU A 68 -8.05 -2.65 15.41
N ALA A 69 -7.58 -3.85 15.05
CA ALA A 69 -6.17 -4.21 15.14
C ALA A 69 -5.30 -3.33 14.22
N PHE A 70 -5.77 -3.08 13.00
CA PHE A 70 -5.04 -2.21 12.07
C PHE A 70 -5.05 -0.75 12.53
N ALA A 71 -6.15 -0.23 13.09
CA ALA A 71 -6.19 1.12 13.66
C ALA A 71 -5.21 1.27 14.84
N GLU A 72 -5.08 0.24 15.68
CA GLU A 72 -4.10 0.24 16.78
C GLU A 72 -2.66 0.27 16.23
N LYS A 73 -2.38 -0.51 15.19
CA LYS A 73 -1.11 -0.50 14.48
C LYS A 73 -0.82 0.88 13.88
N ALA A 74 -1.79 1.50 13.21
CA ALA A 74 -1.63 2.83 12.61
C ALA A 74 -1.37 3.91 13.67
N ARG A 75 -2.03 3.84 14.83
CA ARG A 75 -1.70 4.71 15.98
C ARG A 75 -0.26 4.53 16.46
N SER A 76 0.28 3.32 16.42
CA SER A 76 1.67 3.08 16.84
C SER A 76 2.70 3.74 15.92
N TRP A 77 2.34 4.08 14.67
CA TRP A 77 3.17 4.87 13.75
C TRP A 77 3.01 6.39 13.95
N GLY A 78 2.11 6.82 14.82
CA GLY A 78 1.81 8.23 15.08
C GLY A 78 0.60 8.78 14.32
N LEU A 79 -0.25 7.93 13.73
CA LEU A 79 -1.44 8.40 13.00
C LEU A 79 -2.41 9.11 13.95
N ASN A 80 -2.74 10.37 13.62
CA ASN A 80 -3.81 11.14 14.24
C ASN A 80 -4.99 11.31 13.26
N SER A 81 -6.17 11.63 13.78
CA SER A 81 -7.36 11.79 12.94
C SER A 81 -7.22 12.88 11.87
N GLY A 82 -6.45 13.92 12.14
CA GLY A 82 -6.18 15.03 11.21
C GLY A 82 -4.89 14.91 10.40
N SER A 83 -4.12 13.82 10.55
CA SER A 83 -2.81 13.69 9.88
C SER A 83 -2.94 13.68 8.36
N ARG A 84 -2.07 14.44 7.69
CA ARG A 84 -1.83 14.31 6.26
C ARG A 84 -0.78 13.25 6.04
N VAL A 85 -1.17 12.15 5.42
CA VAL A 85 -0.34 10.94 5.29
C VAL A 85 0.13 10.79 3.85
N VAL A 86 1.41 10.48 3.67
CA VAL A 86 1.97 10.07 2.38
C VAL A 86 2.55 8.67 2.51
N CYS A 87 2.09 7.75 1.66
CA CYS A 87 2.59 6.39 1.55
C CYS A 87 3.50 6.30 0.31
N TYR A 88 4.60 5.59 0.42
CA TYR A 88 5.46 5.29 -0.73
C TYR A 88 6.09 3.90 -0.61
N ASP A 89 6.59 3.39 -1.72
CA ASP A 89 7.48 2.23 -1.76
C ASP A 89 8.71 2.52 -2.64
N GLN A 90 9.49 1.50 -2.92
CA GLN A 90 10.74 1.65 -3.68
C GLN A 90 10.52 2.09 -5.12
N ASP A 91 9.31 1.84 -5.70
CA ASP A 91 9.14 1.89 -7.14
C ASP A 91 7.79 2.49 -7.56
N ILE A 92 6.81 1.68 -7.93
CA ILE A 92 5.60 2.07 -8.66
C ILE A 92 4.33 2.12 -7.79
N GLY A 93 4.46 2.05 -6.49
CA GLY A 93 3.33 2.24 -5.56
C GLY A 93 2.49 0.99 -5.28
N ILE A 94 2.92 -0.22 -5.65
CA ILE A 94 2.14 -1.46 -5.44
C ILE A 94 1.82 -1.68 -3.96
N PHE A 95 2.83 -1.59 -3.11
CA PHE A 95 2.66 -1.82 -1.67
C PHE A 95 2.10 -0.58 -0.97
N ALA A 96 2.49 0.61 -1.42
CA ALA A 96 1.94 1.87 -0.94
C ALA A 96 0.43 1.99 -1.22
N ALA A 97 -0.05 1.52 -2.38
CA ALA A 97 -1.48 1.51 -2.71
C ALA A 97 -2.29 0.62 -1.75
N ARG A 98 -1.72 -0.52 -1.29
CA ARG A 98 -2.38 -1.35 -0.27
C ARG A 98 -2.57 -0.59 1.04
N LEU A 99 -1.51 0.07 1.53
CA LEU A 99 -1.60 0.87 2.76
C LEU A 99 -2.57 2.05 2.60
N TRP A 100 -2.51 2.75 1.47
CA TRP A 100 -3.46 3.82 1.14
C TRP A 100 -4.91 3.32 1.21
N TRP A 101 -5.21 2.18 0.58
CA TRP A 101 -6.54 1.57 0.62
C TRP A 101 -6.95 1.20 2.04
N MET A 102 -6.05 0.60 2.82
CA MET A 102 -6.30 0.19 4.20
C MET A 102 -6.57 1.38 5.13
N LEU A 103 -5.84 2.50 4.98
CA LEU A 103 -6.11 3.71 5.75
C LEU A 103 -7.49 4.30 5.41
N ARG A 104 -7.87 4.29 4.13
CA ARG A 104 -9.21 4.68 3.71
C ARG A 104 -10.29 3.73 4.22
N TRP A 105 -9.98 2.46 4.31
CA TRP A 105 -10.85 1.47 4.93
C TRP A 105 -11.08 1.73 6.43
N LEU A 106 -10.12 2.32 7.14
CA LEU A 106 -10.31 2.83 8.50
C LEU A 106 -11.16 4.11 8.57
N GLY A 107 -11.43 4.76 7.42
CA GLY A 107 -12.12 6.05 7.35
C GLY A 107 -11.17 7.25 7.35
N HIS A 108 -9.86 7.05 7.20
CA HIS A 108 -8.88 8.14 7.10
C HIS A 108 -8.80 8.64 5.65
N GLY A 109 -9.28 9.88 5.40
CA GLY A 109 -9.39 10.43 4.04
C GLY A 109 -8.17 11.20 3.54
N SER A 110 -7.31 11.71 4.45
CA SER A 110 -6.17 12.57 4.10
C SER A 110 -4.91 11.72 3.88
N VAL A 111 -4.95 10.85 2.88
CA VAL A 111 -3.84 9.96 2.51
C VAL A 111 -3.62 9.97 1.00
N GLN A 112 -2.35 10.06 0.60
CA GLN A 112 -1.90 10.05 -0.79
C GLN A 112 -0.76 9.06 -0.98
N VAL A 113 -0.59 8.59 -2.22
CA VAL A 113 0.56 7.76 -2.65
C VAL A 113 1.55 8.67 -3.39
N LEU A 114 2.83 8.55 -3.06
CA LEU A 114 3.90 9.25 -3.77
C LEU A 114 4.07 8.67 -5.17
N ASN A 115 3.78 9.47 -6.19
CA ASN A 115 3.83 9.05 -7.58
C ASN A 115 5.26 8.76 -8.05
N GLY A 116 5.54 7.49 -8.35
CA GLY A 116 6.87 7.00 -8.72
C GLY A 116 7.79 6.68 -7.54
N GLY A 117 7.25 6.65 -6.32
CA GLY A 117 7.92 6.14 -5.12
C GLY A 117 9.27 6.80 -4.79
N SER A 118 10.13 6.04 -4.12
CA SER A 118 11.46 6.55 -3.71
C SER A 118 12.39 6.85 -4.88
N ALA A 119 12.20 6.22 -6.03
CA ALA A 119 12.98 6.48 -7.24
C ALA A 119 12.69 7.89 -7.78
N ALA A 120 11.42 8.24 -7.93
CA ALA A 120 11.01 9.58 -8.38
C ALA A 120 11.35 10.67 -7.35
N TRP A 121 11.27 10.36 -6.03
CA TRP A 121 11.74 11.25 -4.97
C TRP A 121 13.21 11.63 -5.13
N GLY A 122 14.08 10.62 -5.36
CA GLY A 122 15.50 10.85 -5.60
C GLY A 122 15.77 11.69 -6.86
N THR A 123 15.05 11.41 -7.95
CA THR A 123 15.14 12.18 -9.22
C THR A 123 14.73 13.63 -9.04
N ALA A 124 13.77 13.91 -8.17
CA ALA A 124 13.34 15.27 -7.86
C ALA A 124 14.29 16.02 -6.89
N GLY A 125 15.40 15.41 -6.48
CA GLY A 125 16.38 16.00 -5.56
C GLY A 125 16.00 15.88 -4.09
N GLY A 126 15.05 15.00 -3.76
CA GLY A 126 14.62 14.76 -2.40
C GLY A 126 15.74 14.19 -1.52
N LYS A 127 15.87 14.72 -0.31
CA LYS A 127 16.85 14.23 0.69
C LYS A 127 16.48 12.84 1.18
N THR A 128 17.48 12.10 1.63
CA THR A 128 17.29 10.78 2.23
C THR A 128 18.09 10.65 3.53
N ASN A 129 17.58 9.83 4.44
CA ASN A 129 18.25 9.44 5.68
C ASN A 129 18.65 7.95 5.62
N ARG A 130 19.48 7.55 6.59
CA ARG A 130 19.90 6.16 6.86
C ARG A 130 19.58 5.79 8.29
N GLY A 131 19.55 4.48 8.56
CA GLY A 131 19.28 3.94 9.88
C GLY A 131 17.78 3.89 10.19
N GLN A 132 17.43 4.03 11.46
CA GLN A 132 16.04 4.03 11.91
C GLN A 132 15.58 5.47 12.16
N SER A 133 14.47 5.86 11.58
CA SER A 133 13.80 7.09 11.98
C SER A 133 13.21 6.96 13.38
N LYS A 134 13.16 8.08 14.09
CA LYS A 134 12.45 8.12 15.38
C LYS A 134 10.95 7.90 15.11
N ILE A 135 10.41 6.84 15.69
CA ILE A 135 8.97 6.61 15.65
C ILE A 135 8.26 7.72 16.41
N PRO A 136 7.26 8.39 15.82
CA PRO A 136 6.46 9.39 16.51
C PRO A 136 5.79 8.82 17.78
N ALA A 137 5.34 9.71 18.66
CA ALA A 137 4.48 9.29 19.77
C ALA A 137 3.21 8.63 19.23
N LYS A 138 2.65 7.71 20.01
CA LYS A 138 1.40 7.04 19.64
C LYS A 138 0.32 8.07 19.32
N GLY A 139 -0.28 7.94 18.12
CA GLY A 139 -1.32 8.83 17.64
C GLY A 139 -2.70 8.58 18.27
N ASN A 140 -3.62 9.48 18.00
CA ASN A 140 -4.97 9.49 18.56
C ASN A 140 -6.06 9.16 17.51
N PHE A 141 -5.70 8.57 16.38
CA PHE A 141 -6.64 8.24 15.31
C PHE A 141 -7.84 7.45 15.85
N ALA A 142 -9.06 7.89 15.52
CA ALA A 142 -10.31 7.21 15.83
C ALA A 142 -10.90 6.60 14.55
N LEU A 143 -11.38 5.35 14.66
CA LEU A 143 -12.09 4.69 13.57
C LEU A 143 -13.30 5.51 13.13
N SER A 144 -13.46 5.62 11.82
CA SER A 144 -14.57 6.31 11.17
C SER A 144 -15.26 5.39 10.14
N PRO A 145 -16.42 5.75 9.59
CA PRO A 145 -17.01 5.00 8.49
C PRO A 145 -16.03 4.80 7.36
N SER A 146 -15.99 3.57 6.81
CA SER A 146 -15.06 3.23 5.74
C SER A 146 -15.30 4.06 4.48
N LEU A 147 -14.23 4.55 3.88
CA LEU A 147 -14.23 5.26 2.58
C LEU A 147 -13.98 4.32 1.40
N THR A 148 -13.74 3.03 1.66
CA THR A 148 -13.59 1.96 0.67
C THR A 148 -14.51 0.81 1.04
N ARG A 149 -14.91 0.01 0.05
CA ARG A 149 -15.75 -1.16 0.29
C ARG A 149 -14.94 -2.44 0.20
N LEU A 150 -15.04 -3.27 1.21
CA LEU A 150 -14.59 -4.66 1.17
C LEU A 150 -15.74 -5.53 0.64
N CYS A 151 -15.43 -6.42 -0.30
CA CYS A 151 -16.32 -7.45 -0.80
C CYS A 151 -15.69 -8.81 -0.50
N HIS A 152 -16.45 -9.70 0.13
CA HIS A 152 -16.00 -11.07 0.39
C HIS A 152 -16.27 -11.97 -0.81
N ALA A 153 -15.47 -13.03 -0.96
CA ALA A 153 -15.62 -13.99 -2.05
C ALA A 153 -17.04 -14.60 -2.11
N SER A 154 -17.69 -14.80 -0.98
CA SER A 154 -19.07 -15.29 -0.88
C SER A 154 -20.14 -14.34 -1.45
N GLU A 155 -19.79 -13.05 -1.60
CA GLU A 155 -20.70 -12.02 -2.14
C GLU A 155 -20.59 -11.88 -3.66
N LEU A 156 -19.55 -12.48 -4.28
CA LEU A 156 -19.27 -12.32 -5.71
C LEU A 156 -20.35 -12.90 -6.63
N PRO A 157 -20.96 -14.08 -6.36
CA PRO A 157 -21.97 -14.66 -7.24
C PRO A 157 -23.22 -13.80 -7.42
N ASP A 158 -23.57 -12.99 -6.42
CA ASP A 158 -24.79 -12.21 -6.36
C ASP A 158 -24.58 -10.71 -6.71
N THR A 159 -23.43 -10.39 -7.28
CA THR A 159 -23.09 -8.98 -7.59
C THR A 159 -23.25 -8.67 -9.08
N ASN A 160 -23.92 -7.55 -9.40
CA ASN A 160 -23.93 -6.96 -10.74
C ASN A 160 -22.68 -6.10 -11.01
N ARG A 161 -21.59 -6.33 -10.30
CA ARG A 161 -20.34 -5.54 -10.42
C ARG A 161 -19.42 -6.15 -11.44
N VAL A 162 -18.65 -5.31 -12.08
CA VAL A 162 -17.50 -5.72 -12.86
C VAL A 162 -16.39 -6.14 -11.90
N ILE A 163 -15.86 -7.35 -12.08
CA ILE A 163 -14.69 -7.86 -11.36
C ILE A 163 -13.48 -7.62 -12.23
N LEU A 164 -12.51 -6.86 -11.72
CA LEU A 164 -11.23 -6.62 -12.40
C LEU A 164 -10.14 -7.45 -11.71
N ASP A 165 -9.39 -8.22 -12.51
CA ASP A 165 -8.19 -8.91 -12.06
C ASP A 165 -6.97 -8.10 -12.50
N ALA A 166 -6.24 -7.55 -11.52
CA ALA A 166 -5.11 -6.66 -11.75
C ALA A 166 -3.77 -7.41 -11.97
N ARG A 167 -3.78 -8.75 -11.99
CA ARG A 167 -2.59 -9.56 -12.26
C ARG A 167 -2.19 -9.49 -13.73
N ASP A 168 -0.96 -9.89 -14.05
CA ASP A 168 -0.51 -10.04 -15.43
C ASP A 168 -1.37 -11.08 -16.21
N ALA A 169 -1.34 -10.97 -17.54
CA ALA A 169 -2.17 -11.79 -18.42
C ALA A 169 -1.86 -13.29 -18.33
N ASN A 170 -0.61 -13.68 -18.07
CA ASN A 170 -0.24 -15.10 -17.96
C ASN A 170 -0.84 -15.71 -16.69
N ARG A 171 -0.78 -15.03 -15.57
CA ARG A 171 -1.44 -15.47 -14.33
C ARG A 171 -2.96 -15.48 -14.46
N PHE A 172 -3.53 -14.47 -15.11
CA PHE A 172 -4.97 -14.42 -15.37
C PHE A 172 -5.44 -15.62 -16.21
N SER A 173 -4.70 -15.98 -17.25
CA SER A 173 -5.03 -17.12 -18.12
C SER A 173 -4.68 -18.49 -17.53
N GLY A 174 -3.95 -18.52 -16.40
CA GLY A 174 -3.49 -19.75 -15.77
C GLY A 174 -2.28 -20.41 -16.43
N LEU A 175 -1.57 -19.69 -17.31
CA LEU A 175 -0.39 -20.19 -18.01
C LEU A 175 0.88 -20.15 -17.14
N ASP A 176 0.94 -19.22 -16.20
CA ASP A 176 2.10 -19.04 -15.33
C ASP A 176 1.62 -18.67 -13.91
N ASP A 177 1.16 -19.67 -13.18
CA ASP A 177 0.72 -19.50 -11.80
C ASP A 177 1.41 -20.52 -10.89
N HIS A 178 2.66 -20.19 -10.53
CA HIS A 178 3.44 -20.96 -9.54
C HIS A 178 3.14 -20.54 -8.09
N ILE A 179 2.23 -19.61 -7.91
CA ILE A 179 2.01 -18.93 -6.64
C ILE A 179 0.71 -19.37 -5.97
N ASP A 180 -0.34 -19.60 -6.76
CA ASP A 180 -1.68 -19.90 -6.28
C ASP A 180 -1.99 -21.40 -6.42
N ALA A 181 -2.76 -21.96 -5.48
CA ALA A 181 -3.12 -23.39 -5.48
C ALA A 181 -4.04 -23.76 -6.65
N VAL A 182 -4.74 -22.79 -7.23
CA VAL A 182 -5.64 -22.94 -8.38
C VAL A 182 -5.26 -21.85 -9.39
N ALA A 183 -4.84 -22.31 -10.57
CA ALA A 183 -4.49 -21.41 -11.67
C ALA A 183 -5.74 -20.77 -12.30
N GLY A 184 -5.56 -19.66 -13.01
CA GLY A 184 -6.63 -18.93 -13.69
C GLY A 184 -7.23 -17.80 -12.87
N HIS A 185 -8.48 -17.45 -13.16
CA HIS A 185 -9.14 -16.26 -12.62
C HIS A 185 -10.57 -16.56 -12.12
N ILE A 186 -11.15 -15.62 -11.40
CA ILE A 186 -12.54 -15.67 -10.94
C ILE A 186 -13.46 -15.64 -12.18
N PRO A 187 -14.40 -16.59 -12.33
CA PRO A 187 -15.31 -16.61 -13.47
C PRO A 187 -16.00 -15.27 -13.69
N GLY A 188 -15.92 -14.76 -14.94
CA GLY A 188 -16.50 -13.45 -15.32
C GLY A 188 -15.62 -12.24 -15.00
N ALA A 189 -14.44 -12.42 -14.42
CA ALA A 189 -13.50 -11.32 -14.23
C ALA A 189 -12.90 -10.86 -15.57
N ILE A 190 -12.60 -9.57 -15.64
CA ILE A 190 -11.90 -8.94 -16.76
C ILE A 190 -10.44 -8.71 -16.34
N ASN A 191 -9.49 -9.09 -17.17
CA ASN A 191 -8.10 -8.78 -16.91
C ASN A 191 -7.84 -7.29 -17.15
N ALA A 192 -7.31 -6.62 -16.14
CA ALA A 192 -6.88 -5.22 -16.18
C ALA A 192 -5.55 -5.11 -15.42
N PRO A 193 -4.44 -5.54 -16.04
CA PRO A 193 -3.14 -5.60 -15.39
C PRO A 193 -2.76 -4.23 -14.80
N PHE A 194 -2.38 -4.21 -13.51
CA PHE A 194 -2.03 -2.94 -12.84
C PHE A 194 -0.91 -2.20 -13.56
N ILE A 195 -0.02 -2.93 -14.23
CA ILE A 195 1.14 -2.34 -14.94
C ILE A 195 0.71 -1.45 -16.12
N GLU A 196 -0.47 -1.66 -16.69
CA GLU A 196 -1.02 -0.82 -17.77
C GLU A 196 -1.42 0.57 -17.27
N ASN A 197 -1.55 0.78 -15.97
CA ASN A 197 -1.76 2.09 -15.37
C ASN A 197 -0.44 2.82 -15.06
N ILE A 198 0.71 2.28 -15.48
CA ILE A 198 2.03 2.81 -15.17
C ILE A 198 2.74 3.20 -16.47
N SER A 199 3.28 4.40 -16.52
CA SER A 199 4.13 4.88 -17.61
C SER A 199 5.32 5.65 -17.03
N GLY A 200 6.54 5.31 -17.48
CA GLY A 200 7.76 5.95 -16.97
C GLY A 200 7.96 5.83 -15.47
N GLY A 201 7.48 4.73 -14.86
CA GLY A 201 7.56 4.49 -13.41
C GLY A 201 6.53 5.28 -12.57
N LYS A 202 5.53 5.89 -13.19
CA LYS A 202 4.48 6.68 -12.54
C LYS A 202 3.11 6.21 -12.94
N PHE A 203 2.11 6.47 -12.11
CA PHE A 203 0.69 6.33 -12.49
C PHE A 203 0.34 7.30 -13.62
N LEU A 204 -0.53 6.82 -14.53
CA LEU A 204 -1.09 7.59 -15.64
C LEU A 204 -2.09 8.66 -15.17
#